data_a1d126f06c77e06dbef837636793ece3
#
_entry.id   a1d126f06c77e06dbef837636793ece3
#
_cell.length_a   1.000
_cell.length_b   1.000
_cell.length_c   1.000
_cell.angle_alpha   90.00
_cell.angle_beta   90.00
_cell.angle_gamma   90.00
#
_symmetry.space_group_name_H-M   'P 1'
#
loop_
_entity.id
_entity.type
_entity.pdbx_description
1 polymer ?
#
loop_
_entity_poly.entity_id
_entity_poly.type
_entity_poly.pdbx_seq_one_letter_code
_entity_poly.pdbx_strand_id
1 'polypeptide(L)'
;MNKQAIIRVRDVMKTKFDVVDGMITVADALGTMKHVDTKSLIVNKRHDNDEYGMLLIADVAREVLAKDRAPERVNVYEIMSKPVITVPPEMDIRYCARLFSRFHLSRAPVVENDRVIGIVSLTDMVLRGLCANPDG
;
A
#
# COMPACT_ATOMS: atom_id res chain seq x y z
N MET A 1 11.10 34.69 1.64
CA MET A 1 10.17 33.59 1.57
C MET A 1 10.89 32.26 1.69
N ASN A 2 10.40 31.42 2.54
CA ASN A 2 11.03 30.13 2.74
C ASN A 2 10.68 29.20 1.59
N LYS A 3 11.70 28.70 0.97
CA LYS A 3 11.52 27.57 0.08
C LYS A 3 11.46 26.32 0.94
N GLN A 4 10.33 25.68 0.92
CA GLN A 4 10.24 24.41 1.58
C GLN A 4 10.96 23.37 0.75
N ALA A 5 11.75 22.56 1.38
CA ALA A 5 12.36 21.44 0.72
C ALA A 5 11.24 20.53 0.17
N ILE A 6 11.44 20.01 -1.01
CA ILE A 6 10.51 19.05 -1.58
C ILE A 6 10.65 17.75 -0.78
N ILE A 7 9.54 17.29 -0.25
CA ILE A 7 9.48 15.99 0.42
C ILE A 7 8.91 14.99 -0.57
N ARG A 8 9.64 13.93 -0.78
CA ARG A 8 9.28 12.93 -1.78
C ARG A 8 8.69 11.70 -1.11
N VAL A 9 7.97 10.92 -1.89
CA VAL A 9 7.40 9.66 -1.41
C VAL A 9 8.47 8.80 -0.73
N ARG A 10 9.67 8.75 -1.31
CA ARG A 10 10.81 8.01 -0.74
C ARG A 10 11.09 8.39 0.71
N ASP A 11 10.88 9.66 1.07
CA ASP A 11 11.22 10.17 2.39
C ASP A 11 10.21 9.75 3.47
N VAL A 12 9.01 9.35 3.08
CA VAL A 12 7.92 9.08 4.03
C VAL A 12 7.37 7.66 3.93
N MET A 13 7.71 6.90 2.90
CA MET A 13 7.19 5.54 2.71
C MET A 13 7.73 4.59 3.77
N LYS A 14 6.96 3.55 4.04
CA LYS A 14 7.42 2.42 4.84
C LYS A 14 8.11 1.43 3.91
N THR A 15 9.30 0.99 4.30
CA THR A 15 10.11 0.08 3.49
C THR A 15 9.96 -1.38 3.88
N LYS A 16 9.32 -1.64 5.02
CA LYS A 16 9.04 -3.00 5.48
C LYS A 16 7.58 -3.30 5.24
N PHE A 17 7.32 -4.27 4.42
CA PHE A 17 5.97 -4.63 3.99
C PHE A 17 5.91 -6.12 3.67
N ASP A 18 4.70 -6.65 3.59
CA ASP A 18 4.47 -8.06 3.30
C ASP A 18 4.07 -8.23 1.84
N VAL A 19 4.56 -9.31 1.23
CA VAL A 19 4.21 -9.71 -0.12
C VAL A 19 3.64 -11.12 -0.07
N VAL A 20 2.49 -11.31 -0.70
CA VAL A 20 1.83 -12.62 -0.72
C VAL A 20 1.48 -13.02 -2.14
N ASP A 21 1.25 -14.31 -2.33
CA ASP A 21 0.70 -14.87 -3.56
C ASP A 21 -0.82 -14.71 -3.52
N GLY A 22 -1.41 -14.27 -4.62
CA GLY A 22 -2.85 -14.09 -4.70
C GLY A 22 -3.66 -15.39 -4.62
N MET A 23 -3.02 -16.54 -4.78
CA MET A 23 -3.70 -17.84 -4.76
C MET A 23 -3.88 -18.39 -3.34
N ILE A 24 -3.26 -17.81 -2.33
CA ILE A 24 -3.45 -18.26 -0.95
C ILE A 24 -4.75 -17.71 -0.39
N THR A 25 -5.21 -18.33 0.71
CA THR A 25 -6.42 -17.85 1.37
C THR A 25 -6.16 -16.57 2.15
N VAL A 26 -7.21 -15.83 2.41
CA VAL A 26 -7.14 -14.63 3.25
C VAL A 26 -6.64 -14.99 4.65
N ALA A 27 -7.09 -16.15 5.20
CA ALA A 27 -6.63 -16.60 6.49
C ALA A 27 -5.10 -16.82 6.51
N ASP A 28 -4.57 -17.46 5.47
CA ASP A 28 -3.13 -17.68 5.37
C ASP A 28 -2.37 -16.37 5.21
N ALA A 29 -2.88 -15.47 4.39
CA ALA A 29 -2.24 -14.17 4.18
C ALA A 29 -2.16 -13.37 5.50
N LEU A 30 -3.25 -13.33 6.26
CA LEU A 30 -3.26 -12.63 7.54
C LEU A 30 -2.37 -13.33 8.57
N GLY A 31 -2.34 -14.67 8.54
CA GLY A 31 -1.53 -15.45 9.47
C GLY A 31 -0.03 -15.28 9.27
N THR A 32 0.40 -14.95 8.05
CA THR A 32 1.82 -14.74 7.73
C THR A 32 2.24 -13.27 7.79
N MET A 33 1.31 -12.37 8.03
CA MET A 33 1.57 -10.93 8.02
C MET A 33 2.51 -10.55 9.16
N LYS A 34 3.61 -9.86 8.82
CA LYS A 34 4.63 -9.41 9.79
C LYS A 34 4.61 -7.91 10.00
N HIS A 35 4.14 -7.15 9.03
CA HIS A 35 4.20 -5.68 9.06
C HIS A 35 2.79 -5.10 9.08
N VAL A 36 2.11 -5.31 10.22
CA VAL A 36 0.71 -4.91 10.38
C VAL A 36 0.49 -3.41 10.30
N ASP A 37 1.54 -2.63 10.56
CA ASP A 37 1.47 -1.17 10.51
C ASP A 37 1.25 -0.61 9.10
N THR A 38 1.53 -1.39 8.06
CA THR A 38 1.23 -0.98 6.69
C THR A 38 -0.25 -1.12 6.36
N LYS A 39 -0.99 -1.91 7.14
CA LYS A 39 -2.42 -2.16 6.97
C LYS A 39 -2.79 -2.69 5.60
N SER A 40 -1.85 -3.36 4.95
CA SER A 40 -2.00 -3.86 3.59
C SER A 40 -0.99 -4.96 3.30
N LEU A 41 -1.27 -5.70 2.25
CA LEU A 41 -0.38 -6.74 1.73
C LEU A 41 -0.22 -6.49 0.24
N ILE A 42 1.01 -6.55 -0.24
CA ILE A 42 1.27 -6.51 -1.68
C ILE A 42 1.00 -7.90 -2.23
N VAL A 43 0.28 -7.98 -3.33
CA VAL A 43 0.05 -9.23 -4.05
C VAL A 43 1.02 -9.27 -5.22
N ASN A 44 1.89 -10.29 -5.21
CA ASN A 44 2.97 -10.38 -6.16
C ASN A 44 2.46 -10.64 -7.58
N LYS A 45 3.28 -10.27 -8.55
CA LYS A 45 3.07 -10.64 -9.94
C LYS A 45 3.19 -12.17 -10.07
N ARG A 46 2.40 -12.72 -10.98
CA ARG A 46 2.45 -14.16 -11.29
C ARG A 46 3.49 -14.46 -12.37
N HIS A 47 3.85 -13.45 -13.17
CA HIS A 47 4.87 -13.54 -14.21
C HIS A 47 5.33 -12.12 -14.57
N ASP A 48 6.35 -11.99 -15.40
CA ASP A 48 7.00 -10.71 -15.68
C ASP A 48 6.06 -9.67 -16.31
N ASN A 49 5.08 -10.10 -17.07
CA ASN A 49 4.12 -9.21 -17.73
C ASN A 49 2.84 -8.97 -16.92
N ASP A 50 2.79 -9.49 -15.72
CA ASP A 50 1.64 -9.32 -14.83
C ASP A 50 1.72 -7.99 -14.09
N GLU A 51 0.64 -7.64 -13.39
CA GLU A 51 0.56 -6.45 -12.56
C GLU A 51 0.60 -6.83 -11.09
N TYR A 52 1.07 -5.91 -10.26
CA TYR A 52 0.94 -6.06 -8.82
C TYR A 52 -0.51 -5.84 -8.40
N GLY A 53 -0.89 -6.50 -7.32
CA GLY A 53 -2.14 -6.24 -6.63
C GLY A 53 -1.89 -5.77 -5.21
N MET A 54 -2.95 -5.40 -4.53
CA MET A 54 -2.89 -5.01 -3.12
C MET A 54 -4.14 -5.46 -2.42
N LEU A 55 -3.97 -6.01 -1.23
CA LEU A 55 -5.07 -6.34 -0.33
C LEU A 55 -5.00 -5.41 0.86
N LEU A 56 -6.03 -4.59 1.04
CA LEU A 56 -6.14 -3.73 2.22
C LEU A 56 -6.82 -4.49 3.35
N ILE A 57 -6.36 -4.27 4.59
CA ILE A 57 -7.03 -4.86 5.76
C ILE A 57 -8.49 -4.40 5.82
N ALA A 58 -8.75 -3.14 5.46
CA ALA A 58 -10.12 -2.63 5.39
C ALA A 58 -10.99 -3.39 4.39
N ASP A 59 -10.41 -3.88 3.28
CA ASP A 59 -11.16 -4.67 2.30
C ASP A 59 -11.51 -6.05 2.87
N VAL A 60 -10.65 -6.62 3.69
CA VAL A 60 -10.96 -7.87 4.39
C VAL A 60 -12.17 -7.66 5.31
N ALA A 61 -12.21 -6.53 6.01
CA ALA A 61 -13.35 -6.21 6.87
C ALA A 61 -14.65 -6.11 6.06
N ARG A 62 -14.60 -5.43 4.91
CA ARG A 62 -15.79 -5.21 4.09
C ARG A 62 -16.24 -6.45 3.31
N GLU A 63 -15.28 -7.20 2.77
CA GLU A 63 -15.59 -8.29 1.82
C GLU A 63 -15.63 -9.66 2.48
N VAL A 64 -15.08 -9.82 3.66
CA VAL A 64 -15.05 -11.10 4.37
C VAL A 64 -15.85 -10.99 5.67
N LEU A 65 -15.40 -10.14 6.59
CA LEU A 65 -16.02 -10.02 7.91
C LEU A 65 -17.47 -9.56 7.83
N ALA A 66 -17.73 -8.47 7.12
CA ALA A 66 -19.07 -7.88 7.03
C ALA A 66 -20.05 -8.80 6.27
N LYS A 67 -19.54 -9.64 5.39
CA LYS A 67 -20.35 -10.59 4.60
C LYS A 67 -20.45 -11.97 5.24
N ASP A 68 -19.91 -12.12 6.45
CA ASP A 68 -19.93 -13.38 7.20
C ASP A 68 -19.32 -14.54 6.40
N ARG A 69 -18.24 -14.26 5.67
CA ARG A 69 -17.52 -15.27 4.91
C ARG A 69 -16.38 -15.81 5.75
N ALA A 70 -16.04 -17.08 5.54
CA ALA A 70 -14.91 -17.70 6.25
C ALA A 70 -13.60 -17.31 5.55
N PRO A 71 -12.64 -16.68 6.25
CA PRO A 71 -11.39 -16.28 5.61
C PRO A 71 -10.56 -17.45 5.10
N GLU A 72 -10.82 -18.66 5.60
CA GLU A 72 -10.16 -19.90 5.14
C GLU A 72 -10.70 -20.36 3.77
N ARG A 73 -11.80 -19.77 3.31
CA ARG A 73 -12.47 -20.16 2.05
C ARG A 73 -12.47 -19.06 1.02
N VAL A 74 -11.82 -17.94 1.31
CA VAL A 74 -11.71 -16.82 0.37
C VAL A 74 -10.24 -16.68 0.00
N ASN A 75 -9.94 -16.71 -1.29
CA ASN A 75 -8.58 -16.49 -1.77
C ASN A 75 -8.32 -14.99 -1.91
N VAL A 76 -7.06 -14.61 -1.73
CA VAL A 76 -6.65 -13.20 -1.82
C VAL A 76 -7.09 -12.59 -3.16
N TYR A 77 -6.93 -13.32 -4.27
CA TYR A 77 -7.26 -12.78 -5.59
C TYR A 77 -8.74 -12.39 -5.75
N GLU A 78 -9.63 -12.95 -4.91
CA GLU A 78 -11.06 -12.65 -5.02
C GLU A 78 -11.41 -11.26 -4.51
N ILE A 79 -10.60 -10.70 -3.62
CA ILE A 79 -10.92 -9.41 -2.98
C ILE A 79 -9.81 -8.36 -3.11
N MET A 80 -8.69 -8.68 -3.74
CA MET A 80 -7.59 -7.73 -3.96
C MET A 80 -7.96 -6.69 -5.02
N SER A 81 -7.26 -5.57 -4.99
CA SER A 81 -7.25 -4.61 -6.09
C SER A 81 -6.13 -5.00 -7.05
N LYS A 82 -6.46 -5.20 -8.33
CA LYS A 82 -5.49 -5.53 -9.37
C LYS A 82 -6.04 -5.11 -10.74
N PRO A 83 -5.33 -4.27 -11.49
CA PRO A 83 -4.08 -3.64 -11.10
C PRO A 83 -4.30 -2.63 -9.98
N VAL A 84 -3.24 -2.34 -9.25
CA VAL A 84 -3.28 -1.34 -8.20
C VAL A 84 -2.57 -0.08 -8.70
N ILE A 85 -3.05 1.09 -8.28
CA ILE A 85 -2.37 2.34 -8.58
C ILE A 85 -1.07 2.40 -7.79
N THR A 86 0.04 2.62 -8.48
CA THR A 86 1.37 2.72 -7.88
C THR A 86 1.92 4.12 -8.06
N VAL A 87 2.89 4.50 -7.24
CA VAL A 87 3.54 5.80 -7.34
C VAL A 87 5.05 5.63 -7.37
N PRO A 88 5.77 6.54 -8.06
CA PRO A 88 7.23 6.49 -8.05
C PRO A 88 7.78 7.10 -6.75
N PRO A 89 8.99 6.67 -6.32
CA PRO A 89 9.56 7.18 -5.07
C PRO A 89 9.95 8.65 -5.13
N GLU A 90 10.19 9.19 -6.32
CA GLU A 90 10.61 10.57 -6.48
C GLU A 90 9.47 11.58 -6.54
N MET A 91 8.23 11.10 -6.47
CA MET A 91 7.07 12.00 -6.52
C MET A 91 7.02 12.89 -5.26
N ASP A 92 6.75 14.18 -5.48
CA ASP A 92 6.48 15.12 -4.39
C ASP A 92 5.21 14.67 -3.65
N ILE A 93 5.27 14.61 -2.32
CA ILE A 93 4.13 14.13 -1.53
C ILE A 93 2.88 14.98 -1.72
N ARG A 94 3.01 16.26 -2.07
CA ARG A 94 1.85 17.11 -2.36
C ARG A 94 1.07 16.60 -3.56
N TYR A 95 1.77 16.19 -4.61
CA TYR A 95 1.15 15.60 -5.78
C TYR A 95 0.62 14.20 -5.48
N CYS A 96 1.34 13.45 -4.67
CA CYS A 96 0.89 12.13 -4.23
C CYS A 96 -0.43 12.25 -3.44
N ALA A 97 -0.52 13.21 -2.53
CA ALA A 97 -1.74 13.46 -1.77
C ALA A 97 -2.91 13.85 -2.67
N ARG A 98 -2.66 14.68 -3.70
CA ARG A 98 -3.68 15.05 -4.68
C ARG A 98 -4.16 13.85 -5.49
N LEU A 99 -3.22 12.99 -5.89
CA LEU A 99 -3.55 11.75 -6.60
C LEU A 99 -4.45 10.87 -5.74
N PHE A 100 -4.08 10.69 -4.48
CA PHE A 100 -4.86 9.87 -3.55
C PHE A 100 -6.26 10.45 -3.32
N SER A 101 -6.36 11.77 -3.19
CA SER A 101 -7.65 12.43 -3.05
C SER A 101 -8.54 12.20 -4.27
N ARG A 102 -7.95 12.32 -5.45
CA ARG A 102 -8.67 12.17 -6.72
C ARG A 102 -9.22 10.76 -6.91
N PHE A 103 -8.48 9.75 -6.51
CA PHE A 103 -8.85 8.35 -6.72
C PHE A 103 -9.33 7.66 -5.44
N HIS A 104 -9.55 8.41 -4.37
CA HIS A 104 -10.04 7.89 -3.09
C HIS A 104 -9.15 6.78 -2.52
N LEU A 105 -7.85 6.99 -2.59
CA LEU A 105 -6.88 6.04 -2.07
C LEU A 105 -6.44 6.44 -0.67
N SER A 106 -6.15 5.45 0.16
CA SER A 106 -5.53 5.66 1.47
C SER A 106 -4.04 5.34 1.45
N ARG A 107 -3.63 4.45 0.55
CA ARG A 107 -2.24 4.00 0.42
C ARG A 107 -2.00 3.42 -0.96
N ALA A 108 -0.72 3.32 -1.34
CA ALA A 108 -0.33 2.74 -2.61
C ALA A 108 1.07 2.14 -2.51
N PRO A 109 1.35 1.11 -3.32
CA PRO A 109 2.72 0.62 -3.46
C PRO A 109 3.60 1.67 -4.12
N VAL A 110 4.84 1.77 -3.65
CA VAL A 110 5.86 2.60 -4.28
C VAL A 110 6.70 1.67 -5.16
N VAL A 111 6.79 1.98 -6.45
CA VAL A 111 7.46 1.12 -7.41
C VAL A 111 8.61 1.87 -8.07
N GLU A 112 9.76 1.21 -8.11
CA GLU A 112 10.96 1.69 -8.80
C GLU A 112 11.55 0.52 -9.57
N ASN A 113 11.83 0.73 -10.86
CA ASN A 113 12.38 -0.32 -11.72
C ASN A 113 11.53 -1.60 -11.70
N ASP A 114 10.22 -1.41 -11.76
CA ASP A 114 9.23 -2.49 -11.79
C ASP A 114 9.18 -3.33 -10.52
N ARG A 115 9.74 -2.83 -9.42
CA ARG A 115 9.72 -3.50 -8.13
C ARG A 115 9.10 -2.62 -7.07
N VAL A 116 8.32 -3.24 -6.19
CA VAL A 116 7.78 -2.54 -5.02
C VAL A 116 8.91 -2.35 -4.02
N ILE A 117 9.15 -1.10 -3.65
CA ILE A 117 10.19 -0.74 -2.68
C ILE A 117 9.63 -0.21 -1.38
N GLY A 118 8.33 0.01 -1.32
CA GLY A 118 7.70 0.50 -0.11
C GLY A 118 6.20 0.67 -0.29
N ILE A 119 5.57 1.13 0.77
CA ILE A 119 4.16 1.50 0.78
C ILE A 119 4.05 2.91 1.36
N VAL A 120 3.33 3.78 0.66
CA VAL A 120 3.07 5.15 1.13
C VAL A 120 1.59 5.28 1.47
N SER A 121 1.28 5.96 2.58
CA SER A 121 -0.10 6.23 3.00
C SER A 121 -0.29 7.73 3.20
N LEU A 122 -1.56 8.17 3.13
CA LEU A 122 -1.90 9.56 3.46
C LEU A 122 -1.44 9.93 4.86
N THR A 123 -1.62 9.01 5.80
CA THR A 123 -1.20 9.23 7.19
C THR A 123 0.29 9.51 7.28
N ASP A 124 1.11 8.71 6.59
CA ASP A 124 2.56 8.90 6.61
C ASP A 124 2.98 10.19 5.90
N MET A 125 2.28 10.61 4.85
CA MET A 125 2.57 11.89 4.22
C MET A 125 2.43 13.03 5.20
N VAL A 126 1.43 12.97 6.07
CA VAL A 126 1.20 14.00 7.09
C VAL A 126 2.17 13.83 8.25
N LEU A 127 2.21 12.64 8.86
CA LEU A 127 2.95 12.44 10.11
C LEU A 127 4.46 12.38 9.91
N ARG A 128 4.93 11.84 8.81
CA ARG A 128 6.35 11.72 8.52
C ARG A 128 6.87 12.78 7.56
N GLY A 129 5.95 13.48 6.88
CA GLY A 129 6.30 14.55 5.97
C GLY A 129 5.95 15.92 6.54
N LEU A 130 4.66 16.23 6.56
CA LEU A 130 4.20 17.56 6.95
C LEU A 130 4.49 17.89 8.41
N CYS A 131 4.29 16.93 9.31
CA CYS A 131 4.47 17.13 10.76
C CYS A 131 5.87 16.85 11.23
N ALA A 132 6.70 16.17 10.45
CA ALA A 132 8.05 15.84 10.87
C ALA A 132 8.88 17.11 10.99
N ASN A 133 9.64 17.21 12.09
CA ASN A 133 10.56 18.31 12.26
C ASN A 133 11.86 17.96 11.51
N PRO A 134 12.21 18.69 10.45
CA PRO A 134 13.40 18.38 9.68
C PRO A 134 14.69 18.54 10.48
N ASP A 135 14.67 19.27 11.59
CA ASP A 135 15.83 19.48 12.44
C ASP A 135 15.88 18.55 13.64
N GLY A 136 14.83 17.78 13.80
CA GLY A 136 14.70 16.95 14.99
C GLY A 136 14.78 15.51 14.73
#